data_4d536b665ddb3649fa084858b840196e
#
_entry.id   4d536b665ddb3649fa084858b840196e
#
_cell.length_a   1.000
_cell.length_b   1.000
_cell.length_c   1.000
_cell.angle_alpha   90.00
_cell.angle_beta   90.00
_cell.angle_gamma   90.00
#
_symmetry.space_group_name_H-M   'P 1'
#
loop_
_entity.id
_entity.type
_entity.pdbx_description
1 polymer ?
#
loop_
_entity_poly.entity_id
_entity_poly.type
_entity_poly.pdbx_seq_one_letter_code
_entity_poly.pdbx_strand_id
1 'polypeptide(L)'
;MYYSAGTYEAFARPEKPEGADRKSAYIVGTGLAGLAAAFYLVRDGQVKGERIHLLEKLDLAGGSCDGRKDVRKGFYMRGGREMDNHFECMWDMFRDVPSIETPGVSVLDEYYWLNKHDPNYSLCRASEKCGQDAHTDKKFTLDKDSALALSKLFMTPEKDLEDKKISEVLPDSFWDTNFWLYWQTMFAFQRWSSALEMKRYLCRYCHHIDGLPDFSALRFTKYNQYESMILPLVKYLESHGVSVEYGMDVKNVVIKDENGKKTATQIVYEKDGKPGTIDLIEDDLVFITNGCCTDTSCYGDQNTAPDLSQIKNGAGESWDLWKNIAAQAKNGEYGNPDKFCDDFEATNWMSATVETSDEEIIQKIISICKRDPREGKVTTGGIVTVKDSTDNWYLSWTINRQPQFKAQDKNTVLIWVYALTTNKEGNYVKKAMRDCTGEEVCREWLYHIGVPTDQIDDWAKNRCNTTTCFMPYINAFFQPRKESDRPLVVPEGAVNFAFLGQFAETPRDTIFTTEYSIRTGMEAVYTLMNVDRGVPEVWGSKYDVRELLRAAYYAVDKKPIDELPLSLKEKIVLKQVIKAVEGTDLEILLKESGLLR
;
A
#
# COMPACT_ATOMS: atom_id res chain seq x y z
N MET A 1 -23.59 -4.18 11.60
CA MET A 1 -22.18 -3.76 11.79
C MET A 1 -22.14 -2.32 12.32
N TYR A 2 -21.24 -1.99 13.21
CA TYR A 2 -20.98 -0.63 13.70
C TYR A 2 -19.48 -0.42 13.93
N TYR A 3 -19.05 0.84 14.06
CA TYR A 3 -17.67 1.20 14.36
C TYR A 3 -17.50 1.50 15.83
N SER A 4 -16.41 1.03 16.43
CA SER A 4 -16.08 1.24 17.83
C SER A 4 -14.82 2.10 17.97
N ALA A 5 -14.95 3.20 18.71
CA ALA A 5 -13.82 4.00 19.19
C ALA A 5 -13.36 3.56 20.61
N GLY A 6 -14.05 2.59 21.22
CA GLY A 6 -13.74 2.11 22.55
C GLY A 6 -12.65 1.06 22.57
N THR A 7 -11.58 1.30 23.34
CA THR A 7 -10.44 0.37 23.42
C THR A 7 -10.80 -0.97 24.09
N TYR A 8 -11.73 -0.99 25.07
CA TYR A 8 -12.12 -2.23 25.74
C TYR A 8 -12.77 -3.23 24.78
N GLU A 9 -13.52 -2.76 23.81
CA GLU A 9 -14.22 -3.58 22.83
C GLU A 9 -13.24 -4.36 21.94
N ALA A 10 -12.05 -3.79 21.67
CA ALA A 10 -10.98 -4.48 20.95
C ALA A 10 -10.47 -5.73 21.67
N PHE A 11 -10.65 -5.84 22.98
CA PHE A 11 -10.27 -7.01 23.80
C PHE A 11 -11.44 -7.97 24.06
N ALA A 12 -12.67 -7.55 23.76
CA ALA A 12 -13.84 -8.40 23.92
C ALA A 12 -13.93 -9.43 22.78
N ARG A 13 -14.46 -10.61 23.09
CA ARG A 13 -14.84 -11.59 22.08
C ARG A 13 -16.34 -11.48 21.84
N PRO A 14 -16.78 -11.41 20.59
CA PRO A 14 -18.20 -11.36 20.29
C PRO A 14 -18.90 -12.67 20.66
N GLU A 15 -20.18 -12.61 20.92
CA GLU A 15 -21.02 -13.80 21.00
C GLU A 15 -21.11 -14.49 19.64
N LYS A 16 -21.44 -15.79 19.65
CA LYS A 16 -21.60 -16.54 18.42
C LYS A 16 -22.81 -16.02 17.62
N PRO A 17 -22.61 -15.55 16.38
CA PRO A 17 -23.72 -15.08 15.56
C PRO A 17 -24.78 -16.15 15.32
N GLU A 18 -26.04 -15.75 15.21
CA GLU A 18 -27.14 -16.64 14.90
C GLU A 18 -26.91 -17.33 13.53
N GLY A 19 -27.13 -18.63 13.49
CA GLY A 19 -27.00 -19.41 12.26
C GLY A 19 -25.56 -19.73 11.84
N ALA A 20 -24.52 -19.32 12.58
CA ALA A 20 -23.12 -19.56 12.23
C ALA A 20 -22.80 -21.03 11.89
N ASP A 21 -23.42 -21.99 12.57
CA ASP A 21 -23.20 -23.42 12.31
C ASP A 21 -23.74 -23.90 10.95
N ARG A 22 -24.67 -23.15 10.35
CA ARG A 22 -25.25 -23.49 9.03
C ARG A 22 -24.53 -22.80 7.89
N LYS A 23 -23.85 -21.68 8.15
CA LYS A 23 -23.19 -20.85 7.14
C LYS A 23 -22.02 -21.58 6.49
N SER A 24 -21.90 -21.43 5.18
CA SER A 24 -20.68 -21.70 4.41
C SER A 24 -20.20 -20.40 3.78
N ALA A 25 -18.92 -20.29 3.48
CA ALA A 25 -18.36 -19.10 2.87
C ALA A 25 -17.43 -19.45 1.71
N TYR A 26 -17.63 -18.77 0.60
CA TYR A 26 -16.78 -18.84 -0.58
C TYR A 26 -16.08 -17.49 -0.75
N ILE A 27 -14.75 -17.50 -0.74
CA ILE A 27 -13.93 -16.30 -0.79
C ILE A 27 -13.12 -16.30 -2.07
N VAL A 28 -13.38 -15.37 -2.96
CA VAL A 28 -12.69 -15.23 -4.23
C VAL A 28 -11.42 -14.43 -4.07
N GLY A 29 -10.27 -15.08 -4.25
CA GLY A 29 -8.94 -14.53 -4.08
C GLY A 29 -8.38 -14.68 -2.66
N THR A 30 -7.11 -15.06 -2.57
CA THR A 30 -6.36 -15.25 -1.32
C THR A 30 -5.37 -14.12 -1.05
N GLY A 31 -5.64 -12.93 -1.58
CA GLY A 31 -4.98 -11.71 -1.13
C GLY A 31 -5.30 -11.42 0.34
N LEU A 32 -4.62 -10.44 0.91
CA LEU A 32 -4.75 -10.11 2.34
C LEU A 32 -6.21 -9.84 2.77
N ALA A 33 -7.04 -9.27 1.90
CA ALA A 33 -8.46 -9.04 2.17
C ALA A 33 -9.27 -10.34 2.30
N GLY A 34 -9.07 -11.29 1.37
CA GLY A 34 -9.73 -12.59 1.42
C GLY A 34 -9.29 -13.43 2.61
N LEU A 35 -7.98 -13.45 2.90
CA LEU A 35 -7.44 -14.14 4.09
C LEU A 35 -7.95 -13.52 5.39
N ALA A 36 -8.10 -12.18 5.45
CA ALA A 36 -8.68 -11.50 6.60
C ALA A 36 -10.17 -11.85 6.78
N ALA A 37 -10.94 -11.89 5.69
CA ALA A 37 -12.34 -12.33 5.76
C ALA A 37 -12.44 -13.77 6.31
N ALA A 38 -11.60 -14.70 5.83
CA ALA A 38 -11.54 -16.07 6.36
C ALA A 38 -11.18 -16.08 7.88
N PHE A 39 -10.21 -15.27 8.29
CA PHE A 39 -9.81 -15.14 9.68
C PHE A 39 -10.96 -14.67 10.56
N TYR A 40 -11.64 -13.59 10.17
CA TYR A 40 -12.77 -13.05 10.96
C TYR A 40 -13.99 -13.97 10.94
N LEU A 41 -14.22 -14.74 9.86
CA LEU A 41 -15.25 -15.79 9.84
C LEU A 41 -14.94 -16.87 10.87
N VAL A 42 -13.69 -17.32 10.99
CA VAL A 42 -13.28 -18.33 11.98
C VAL A 42 -13.36 -17.76 13.41
N ARG A 43 -12.71 -16.62 13.67
CA ARG A 43 -12.53 -16.11 15.03
C ARG A 43 -13.80 -15.48 15.59
N ASP A 44 -14.43 -14.59 14.85
CA ASP A 44 -15.54 -13.74 15.31
C ASP A 44 -16.90 -14.20 14.77
N GLY A 45 -16.97 -14.60 13.51
CA GLY A 45 -18.15 -15.24 12.91
C GLY A 45 -18.41 -16.66 13.43
N GLN A 46 -17.38 -17.30 14.01
CA GLN A 46 -17.43 -18.65 14.57
C GLN A 46 -18.01 -19.69 13.61
N VAL A 47 -17.75 -19.49 12.29
CA VAL A 47 -18.05 -20.43 11.23
C VAL A 47 -17.01 -21.56 11.27
N LYS A 48 -17.44 -22.80 11.08
CA LYS A 48 -16.52 -23.94 11.04
C LYS A 48 -15.58 -23.83 9.83
N GLY A 49 -14.29 -24.06 10.03
CA GLY A 49 -13.29 -23.89 8.98
C GLY A 49 -13.53 -24.77 7.75
N GLU A 50 -14.04 -26.00 7.93
CA GLU A 50 -14.37 -26.91 6.82
C GLU A 50 -15.49 -26.37 5.91
N ARG A 51 -16.17 -25.29 6.32
CA ARG A 51 -17.20 -24.59 5.55
C ARG A 51 -16.70 -23.28 4.94
N ILE A 52 -15.40 -22.99 5.03
CA ILE A 52 -14.79 -21.78 4.48
C ILE A 52 -13.84 -22.21 3.34
N HIS A 53 -14.17 -21.80 2.14
CA HIS A 53 -13.48 -22.17 0.90
C HIS A 53 -12.83 -20.93 0.28
N LEU A 54 -11.51 -20.90 0.23
CA LEU A 54 -10.74 -19.86 -0.44
C LEU A 54 -10.46 -20.31 -1.87
N LEU A 55 -10.95 -19.57 -2.86
CA LEU A 55 -10.81 -19.85 -4.28
C LEU A 55 -9.70 -18.98 -4.86
N GLU A 56 -8.55 -19.58 -5.16
CA GLU A 56 -7.36 -18.88 -5.66
C GLU A 56 -6.99 -19.36 -7.06
N LYS A 57 -6.77 -18.42 -7.96
CA LYS A 57 -6.35 -18.74 -9.31
C LYS A 57 -4.90 -19.20 -9.40
N LEU A 58 -4.01 -18.51 -8.68
CA LEU A 58 -2.58 -18.78 -8.68
C LEU A 58 -2.25 -20.04 -7.84
N ASP A 59 -1.00 -20.44 -7.89
CA ASP A 59 -0.42 -21.53 -7.11
C ASP A 59 0.11 -21.12 -5.74
N LEU A 60 -0.02 -19.82 -5.42
CA LEU A 60 0.48 -19.21 -4.20
C LEU A 60 -0.53 -18.20 -3.65
N ALA A 61 -0.86 -18.32 -2.37
CA ALA A 61 -1.67 -17.34 -1.66
C ALA A 61 -0.89 -16.04 -1.40
N GLY A 62 -1.61 -14.92 -1.17
CA GLY A 62 -1.02 -13.64 -0.73
C GLY A 62 -1.27 -12.47 -1.67
N GLY A 63 -1.71 -12.72 -2.90
CA GLY A 63 -2.01 -11.66 -3.86
C GLY A 63 -0.83 -10.71 -4.07
N SER A 64 -1.00 -9.42 -3.85
CA SER A 64 0.08 -8.43 -4.01
C SER A 64 1.13 -8.46 -2.88
N CYS A 65 0.90 -9.21 -1.81
CA CYS A 65 1.83 -9.38 -0.68
C CYS A 65 2.72 -10.62 -0.82
N ASP A 66 2.75 -11.28 -1.97
CA ASP A 66 3.59 -12.44 -2.18
C ASP A 66 5.09 -12.11 -2.14
N GLY A 67 5.88 -13.08 -1.72
CA GLY A 67 7.34 -13.07 -1.80
C GLY A 67 7.77 -14.13 -2.83
N ARG A 68 7.81 -13.77 -4.11
CA ARG A 68 8.06 -14.71 -5.21
C ARG A 68 9.55 -14.94 -5.43
N LYS A 69 9.89 -16.21 -5.69
CA LYS A 69 11.22 -16.64 -6.08
C LYS A 69 11.11 -17.63 -7.24
N ASP A 70 11.96 -17.46 -8.25
CA ASP A 70 12.26 -18.51 -9.23
C ASP A 70 13.69 -19.00 -8.98
N VAL A 71 13.86 -20.28 -8.68
CA VAL A 71 15.16 -20.90 -8.35
C VAL A 71 16.21 -20.70 -9.45
N ARG A 72 15.78 -20.53 -10.70
CA ARG A 72 16.66 -20.33 -11.86
C ARG A 72 16.95 -18.86 -12.16
N LYS A 73 16.07 -17.95 -11.75
CA LYS A 73 16.10 -16.54 -12.15
C LYS A 73 16.49 -15.60 -11.01
N GLY A 74 16.10 -15.89 -9.78
CA GLY A 74 16.36 -15.07 -8.61
C GLY A 74 15.11 -14.70 -7.83
N PHE A 75 15.21 -13.67 -7.00
CA PHE A 75 14.13 -13.16 -6.17
C PHE A 75 13.37 -12.04 -6.88
N TYR A 76 12.08 -11.90 -6.56
CA TYR A 76 11.22 -10.83 -7.06
C TYR A 76 10.59 -10.06 -5.89
N MET A 77 10.93 -8.79 -5.76
CA MET A 77 10.24 -7.85 -4.88
C MET A 77 9.37 -6.93 -5.73
N ARG A 78 8.06 -7.00 -5.57
CA ARG A 78 7.11 -6.23 -6.37
C ARG A 78 6.78 -4.86 -5.78
N GLY A 79 7.12 -4.61 -4.53
CA GLY A 79 6.90 -3.34 -3.87
C GLY A 79 7.27 -3.37 -2.39
N GLY A 80 7.44 -2.20 -1.79
CA GLY A 80 7.48 -2.02 -0.35
C GLY A 80 6.10 -2.24 0.26
N ARG A 81 6.07 -2.59 1.55
CA ARG A 81 4.85 -2.68 2.34
C ARG A 81 5.15 -2.08 3.69
N GLU A 82 5.04 -0.79 3.74
CA GLU A 82 5.19 0.00 4.95
C GLU A 82 3.93 -0.13 5.80
N MET A 83 4.12 -0.07 7.13
CA MET A 83 3.05 -0.25 8.10
C MET A 83 3.06 0.87 9.11
N ASP A 84 1.87 1.14 9.67
CA ASP A 84 1.63 2.17 10.68
C ASP A 84 1.22 1.53 12.00
N ASN A 85 1.51 2.19 13.10
CA ASN A 85 1.04 1.80 14.43
C ASN A 85 -0.51 1.84 14.54
N HIS A 86 -1.17 2.66 13.72
CA HIS A 86 -2.61 2.82 13.64
C HIS A 86 -3.24 2.01 12.48
N PHE A 87 -2.81 0.78 12.35
CA PHE A 87 -3.46 -0.24 11.53
C PHE A 87 -4.27 -1.17 12.43
N GLU A 88 -5.35 -0.62 12.99
CA GLU A 88 -6.11 -1.24 14.10
C GLU A 88 -6.68 -2.61 13.73
N CYS A 89 -7.28 -2.75 12.54
CA CYS A 89 -7.83 -4.05 12.09
C CYS A 89 -6.71 -5.06 11.83
N MET A 90 -5.59 -4.60 11.28
CA MET A 90 -4.43 -5.44 11.02
C MET A 90 -3.82 -5.97 12.32
N TRP A 91 -3.62 -5.11 13.31
CA TRP A 91 -3.05 -5.52 14.59
C TRP A 91 -4.04 -6.34 15.43
N ASP A 92 -5.35 -6.07 15.30
CA ASP A 92 -6.39 -6.92 15.90
C ASP A 92 -6.32 -8.36 15.35
N MET A 93 -6.05 -8.52 14.05
CA MET A 93 -5.89 -9.84 13.42
C MET A 93 -4.58 -10.51 13.86
N PHE A 94 -3.46 -9.82 13.69
CA PHE A 94 -2.13 -10.43 13.89
C PHE A 94 -1.73 -10.66 15.36
N ARG A 95 -2.47 -10.12 16.33
CA ARG A 95 -2.27 -10.49 17.74
C ARG A 95 -2.68 -11.93 18.05
N ASP A 96 -3.58 -12.51 17.25
CA ASP A 96 -4.08 -13.87 17.44
C ASP A 96 -3.47 -14.88 16.46
N VAL A 97 -2.72 -14.42 15.44
CA VAL A 97 -2.01 -15.29 14.49
C VAL A 97 -0.64 -15.66 15.08
N PRO A 98 -0.37 -16.95 15.34
CA PRO A 98 0.90 -17.40 15.89
C PRO A 98 2.08 -17.11 14.95
N SER A 99 3.20 -16.66 15.52
CA SER A 99 4.45 -16.58 14.78
C SER A 99 4.94 -17.98 14.39
N ILE A 100 5.54 -18.06 13.19
CA ILE A 100 6.26 -19.27 12.74
C ILE A 100 7.69 -19.29 13.27
N GLU A 101 8.26 -18.10 13.53
CA GLU A 101 9.66 -17.96 13.93
C GLU A 101 9.88 -18.22 15.41
N THR A 102 8.98 -17.71 16.24
CA THR A 102 9.11 -17.74 17.71
C THR A 102 7.90 -18.45 18.31
N PRO A 103 8.08 -19.68 18.81
CA PRO A 103 6.99 -20.42 19.43
C PRO A 103 6.37 -19.68 20.64
N GLY A 104 5.05 -19.69 20.71
CA GLY A 104 4.30 -19.16 21.85
C GLY A 104 4.05 -17.64 21.83
N VAL A 105 4.42 -16.95 20.72
CA VAL A 105 4.14 -15.52 20.52
C VAL A 105 3.36 -15.29 19.24
N SER A 106 2.73 -14.12 19.12
CA SER A 106 2.01 -13.73 17.92
C SER A 106 2.92 -13.04 16.89
N VAL A 107 2.43 -12.92 15.65
CA VAL A 107 3.07 -12.12 14.61
C VAL A 107 3.19 -10.66 15.06
N LEU A 108 2.19 -10.13 15.76
CA LEU A 108 2.23 -8.76 16.32
C LEU A 108 3.35 -8.61 17.35
N ASP A 109 3.54 -9.58 18.26
CA ASP A 109 4.59 -9.52 19.28
C ASP A 109 5.97 -9.44 18.65
N GLU A 110 6.26 -10.30 17.66
CA GLU A 110 7.54 -10.27 16.94
C GLU A 110 7.76 -8.95 16.21
N TYR A 111 6.74 -8.46 15.52
CA TYR A 111 6.78 -7.20 14.82
C TYR A 111 7.05 -6.03 15.78
N TYR A 112 6.36 -6.00 16.91
CA TYR A 112 6.54 -4.98 17.95
C TYR A 112 7.98 -4.97 18.49
N TRP A 113 8.51 -6.13 18.88
CA TRP A 113 9.87 -6.21 19.43
C TRP A 113 10.93 -5.84 18.41
N LEU A 114 10.79 -6.30 17.18
CA LEU A 114 11.72 -5.97 16.10
C LEU A 114 11.83 -4.45 15.92
N ASN A 115 10.69 -3.78 15.75
CA ASN A 115 10.66 -2.33 15.50
C ASN A 115 10.97 -1.48 16.74
N LYS A 116 10.85 -2.04 17.95
CA LYS A 116 11.27 -1.39 19.18
C LYS A 116 12.78 -1.47 19.40
N HIS A 117 13.41 -2.60 19.08
CA HIS A 117 14.84 -2.79 19.26
C HIS A 117 15.68 -2.19 18.13
N ASP A 118 15.11 -2.11 16.93
CA ASP A 118 15.73 -1.53 15.74
C ASP A 118 14.75 -0.56 15.06
N PRO A 119 14.57 0.66 15.62
CA PRO A 119 13.66 1.66 15.09
C PRO A 119 14.02 2.09 13.67
N ASN A 120 13.00 2.25 12.84
CA ASN A 120 13.21 2.62 11.45
C ASN A 120 13.50 4.12 11.29
N TYR A 121 14.52 4.46 10.49
CA TYR A 121 14.77 5.81 10.00
C TYR A 121 15.79 5.80 8.86
N SER A 122 15.70 6.78 7.95
CA SER A 122 16.63 6.99 6.85
C SER A 122 17.73 7.98 7.23
N LEU A 123 18.96 7.71 6.80
CA LEU A 123 20.10 8.64 6.87
C LEU A 123 20.37 9.32 5.52
N CYS A 124 19.83 8.79 4.42
CA CYS A 124 19.88 9.39 3.09
C CYS A 124 18.50 9.23 2.43
N ARG A 125 17.69 10.28 2.45
CA ARG A 125 16.33 10.27 1.89
C ARG A 125 16.32 10.41 0.37
N ALA A 126 17.29 11.15 -0.16
CA ALA A 126 17.47 11.37 -1.58
C ALA A 126 18.95 11.50 -1.92
N SER A 127 19.34 11.00 -3.08
CA SER A 127 20.69 11.12 -3.63
C SER A 127 20.68 11.89 -4.94
N GLU A 128 21.83 12.51 -5.26
CA GLU A 128 22.10 13.18 -6.52
C GLU A 128 23.57 12.95 -6.92
N LYS A 129 23.95 13.36 -8.12
CA LYS A 129 25.35 13.34 -8.60
C LYS A 129 26.06 12.03 -8.29
N CYS A 130 25.48 10.92 -8.75
CA CYS A 130 26.05 9.58 -8.59
C CYS A 130 26.26 9.18 -7.11
N GLY A 131 25.21 9.28 -6.31
CA GLY A 131 25.17 8.75 -4.94
C GLY A 131 25.54 9.71 -3.83
N GLN A 132 25.73 11.01 -4.12
CA GLN A 132 25.88 12.02 -3.08
C GLN A 132 24.54 12.30 -2.38
N ASP A 133 24.59 12.66 -1.11
CA ASP A 133 23.38 13.09 -0.39
C ASP A 133 22.84 14.39 -1.02
N ALA A 134 21.57 14.42 -1.37
CA ALA A 134 20.92 15.59 -1.94
C ALA A 134 20.63 16.71 -0.92
N HIS A 135 21.00 16.51 0.35
CA HIS A 135 20.91 17.49 1.45
C HIS A 135 19.53 18.15 1.56
N THR A 136 18.49 17.33 1.58
CA THR A 136 17.10 17.83 1.75
C THR A 136 16.87 18.45 3.13
N ASP A 137 17.79 18.25 4.10
CA ASP A 137 17.82 18.81 5.45
C ASP A 137 16.52 18.55 6.24
N LYS A 138 15.77 17.54 5.87
CA LYS A 138 14.43 17.22 6.41
C LYS A 138 13.43 18.38 6.28
N LYS A 139 13.62 19.27 5.31
CA LYS A 139 12.73 20.40 5.02
C LYS A 139 11.70 19.99 3.98
N PHE A 140 10.54 20.59 4.05
CA PHE A 140 9.49 20.45 3.03
C PHE A 140 9.64 21.46 1.89
N THR A 141 10.27 22.58 2.14
CA THR A 141 10.48 23.68 1.18
C THR A 141 9.20 24.19 0.52
N LEU A 142 8.06 24.10 1.24
CA LEU A 142 6.79 24.62 0.75
C LEU A 142 6.84 26.16 0.70
N ASP A 143 6.52 26.73 -0.46
CA ASP A 143 6.21 28.15 -0.54
C ASP A 143 4.79 28.45 0.02
N LYS A 144 4.47 29.73 0.14
CA LYS A 144 3.19 30.16 0.71
C LYS A 144 1.99 29.63 -0.08
N ASP A 145 2.05 29.65 -1.41
CA ASP A 145 0.93 29.24 -2.26
C ASP A 145 0.72 27.72 -2.20
N SER A 146 1.80 26.96 -2.18
CA SER A 146 1.79 25.51 -1.99
C SER A 146 1.24 25.11 -0.62
N ALA A 147 1.64 25.79 0.47
CA ALA A 147 1.13 25.52 1.81
C ALA A 147 -0.36 25.85 1.93
N LEU A 148 -0.83 26.95 1.34
CA LEU A 148 -2.23 27.32 1.30
C LEU A 148 -3.06 26.33 0.46
N ALA A 149 -2.55 25.88 -0.68
CA ALA A 149 -3.23 24.92 -1.54
C ALA A 149 -3.39 23.55 -0.85
N LEU A 150 -2.35 23.06 -0.14
CA LEU A 150 -2.45 21.85 0.68
C LEU A 150 -3.48 21.99 1.80
N SER A 151 -3.49 23.13 2.50
CA SER A 151 -4.47 23.41 3.55
C SER A 151 -5.90 23.46 2.98
N LYS A 152 -6.08 24.05 1.80
CA LYS A 152 -7.35 24.08 1.08
C LYS A 152 -7.80 22.66 0.70
N LEU A 153 -6.88 21.86 0.13
CA LEU A 153 -7.16 20.46 -0.25
C LEU A 153 -7.60 19.64 0.99
N PHE A 154 -6.91 19.79 2.11
CA PHE A 154 -7.27 19.14 3.37
C PHE A 154 -8.69 19.47 3.82
N MET A 155 -9.15 20.71 3.66
CA MET A 155 -10.48 21.18 4.08
C MET A 155 -11.58 20.99 3.04
N THR A 156 -11.25 20.80 1.75
CA THR A 156 -12.25 20.69 0.68
C THR A 156 -13.11 19.44 0.86
N PRO A 157 -14.44 19.50 0.76
CA PRO A 157 -15.29 18.32 0.78
C PRO A 157 -14.91 17.29 -0.29
N GLU A 158 -14.99 16.00 0.03
CA GLU A 158 -14.59 14.93 -0.91
C GLU A 158 -15.37 14.98 -2.22
N LYS A 159 -16.67 15.25 -2.15
CA LYS A 159 -17.53 15.42 -3.33
C LYS A 159 -17.04 16.48 -4.31
N ASP A 160 -16.40 17.55 -3.83
CA ASP A 160 -15.88 18.62 -4.67
C ASP A 160 -14.52 18.26 -5.31
N LEU A 161 -13.94 17.12 -4.93
CA LEU A 161 -12.69 16.57 -5.44
C LEU A 161 -12.88 15.38 -6.39
N GLU A 162 -14.12 14.92 -6.55
CA GLU A 162 -14.43 13.83 -7.48
C GLU A 162 -13.95 14.15 -8.89
N ASP A 163 -13.42 13.15 -9.59
CA ASP A 163 -12.85 13.21 -10.94
C ASP A 163 -11.70 14.22 -11.15
N LYS A 164 -11.23 14.91 -10.10
CA LYS A 164 -10.12 15.88 -10.21
C LYS A 164 -8.76 15.21 -10.01
N LYS A 165 -7.81 15.68 -10.79
CA LYS A 165 -6.38 15.38 -10.63
C LYS A 165 -5.77 16.31 -9.58
N ILE A 166 -4.71 15.86 -8.91
CA ILE A 166 -3.98 16.74 -7.97
C ILE A 166 -3.35 17.93 -8.70
N SER A 167 -2.96 17.80 -9.96
CA SER A 167 -2.46 18.90 -10.79
C SER A 167 -3.48 20.00 -11.08
N GLU A 168 -4.77 19.76 -10.84
CA GLU A 168 -5.82 20.76 -11.00
C GLU A 168 -6.09 21.56 -9.72
N VAL A 169 -5.55 21.11 -8.59
CA VAL A 169 -5.80 21.71 -7.26
C VAL A 169 -4.55 22.22 -6.56
N LEU A 170 -3.36 21.87 -7.05
CA LEU A 170 -2.08 22.31 -6.52
C LEU A 170 -1.35 23.21 -7.54
N PRO A 171 -0.63 24.27 -7.09
CA PRO A 171 0.10 25.18 -7.97
C PRO A 171 1.35 24.53 -8.57
N ASP A 172 1.86 25.11 -9.67
CA ASP A 172 3.06 24.58 -10.35
C ASP A 172 4.30 24.58 -9.45
N SER A 173 4.46 25.57 -8.56
CA SER A 173 5.56 25.64 -7.61
C SER A 173 5.59 24.47 -6.62
N PHE A 174 4.47 23.79 -6.40
CA PHE A 174 4.39 22.64 -5.51
C PHE A 174 5.27 21.46 -5.98
N TRP A 175 5.40 21.30 -7.29
CA TRP A 175 6.10 20.15 -7.87
C TRP A 175 7.62 20.19 -7.68
N ASP A 176 8.18 21.36 -7.35
CA ASP A 176 9.61 21.55 -7.09
C ASP A 176 9.97 21.48 -5.59
N THR A 177 8.99 21.22 -4.73
CA THR A 177 9.18 21.13 -3.28
C THR A 177 9.73 19.77 -2.84
N ASN A 178 10.46 19.75 -1.74
CA ASN A 178 10.86 18.48 -1.11
C ASN A 178 9.64 17.74 -0.55
N PHE A 179 8.57 18.44 -0.17
CA PHE A 179 7.33 17.78 0.24
C PHE A 179 6.81 16.86 -0.87
N TRP A 180 6.74 17.36 -2.12
CA TRP A 180 6.32 16.54 -3.26
C TRP A 180 7.28 15.39 -3.52
N LEU A 181 8.59 15.63 -3.47
CA LEU A 181 9.60 14.58 -3.60
C LEU A 181 9.38 13.44 -2.60
N TYR A 182 9.15 13.79 -1.32
CA TYR A 182 8.89 12.80 -0.27
C TYR A 182 7.56 12.08 -0.49
N TRP A 183 6.52 12.85 -0.80
CA TRP A 183 5.17 12.33 -0.97
C TRP A 183 5.05 11.39 -2.16
N GLN A 184 5.54 11.82 -3.31
CA GLN A 184 5.50 11.05 -4.55
C GLN A 184 6.23 9.72 -4.40
N THR A 185 7.42 9.70 -3.83
CA THR A 185 8.23 8.48 -3.76
C THR A 185 7.83 7.56 -2.60
N MET A 186 7.21 8.08 -1.55
CA MET A 186 6.68 7.27 -0.47
C MET A 186 5.37 6.57 -0.84
N PHE A 187 4.45 7.30 -1.48
CA PHE A 187 3.11 6.81 -1.76
C PHE A 187 2.84 6.50 -3.24
N ALA A 188 3.82 6.70 -4.12
CA ALA A 188 3.70 6.53 -5.57
C ALA A 188 2.63 7.41 -6.23
N PHE A 189 2.29 8.56 -5.64
CA PHE A 189 1.43 9.54 -6.29
C PHE A 189 2.11 10.14 -7.52
N GLN A 190 1.33 10.48 -8.52
CA GLN A 190 1.76 11.21 -9.70
C GLN A 190 0.84 12.42 -9.94
N ARG A 191 1.25 13.36 -10.77
CA ARG A 191 0.48 14.61 -11.02
C ARG A 191 -0.94 14.34 -11.53
N TRP A 192 -1.16 13.21 -12.21
CA TRP A 192 -2.47 12.77 -12.68
C TRP A 192 -3.34 12.11 -11.61
N SER A 193 -2.77 11.74 -10.47
CA SER A 193 -3.47 11.01 -9.42
C SER A 193 -4.66 11.80 -8.86
N SER A 194 -5.62 11.09 -8.31
CA SER A 194 -6.85 11.61 -7.72
C SER A 194 -6.59 12.60 -6.58
N ALA A 195 -7.18 13.79 -6.68
CA ALA A 195 -7.19 14.77 -5.60
C ALA A 195 -7.98 14.28 -4.38
N LEU A 196 -9.04 13.49 -4.59
CA LEU A 196 -9.81 12.84 -3.54
C LEU A 196 -8.93 11.88 -2.71
N GLU A 197 -8.15 11.02 -3.38
CA GLU A 197 -7.27 10.08 -2.69
C GLU A 197 -6.13 10.81 -1.97
N MET A 198 -5.55 11.85 -2.57
CA MET A 198 -4.53 12.65 -1.90
C MET A 198 -5.07 13.33 -0.63
N LYS A 199 -6.29 13.88 -0.67
CA LYS A 199 -6.94 14.42 0.53
C LYS A 199 -7.10 13.35 1.61
N ARG A 200 -7.59 12.17 1.25
CA ARG A 200 -7.76 11.05 2.20
C ARG A 200 -6.44 10.69 2.87
N TYR A 201 -5.35 10.64 2.11
CA TYR A 201 -4.00 10.41 2.63
C TYR A 201 -3.52 11.52 3.57
N LEU A 202 -3.69 12.78 3.20
CA LEU A 202 -3.35 13.91 4.06
C LEU A 202 -4.12 13.84 5.39
N CYS A 203 -5.40 13.52 5.35
CA CYS A 203 -6.23 13.37 6.54
C CYS A 203 -5.84 12.14 7.37
N ARG A 204 -5.50 11.02 6.72
CA ARG A 204 -5.16 9.75 7.38
C ARG A 204 -3.82 9.80 8.09
N TYR A 205 -2.84 10.49 7.50
CA TYR A 205 -1.45 10.48 7.93
C TYR A 205 -0.94 11.83 8.44
N CYS A 206 -1.82 12.79 8.79
CA CYS A 206 -1.35 14.08 9.31
C CYS A 206 -0.49 13.96 10.58
N HIS A 207 -0.70 12.92 11.40
CA HIS A 207 0.09 12.62 12.58
C HIS A 207 1.51 12.11 12.28
N HIS A 208 1.78 11.72 11.03
CA HIS A 208 3.08 11.23 10.58
C HIS A 208 3.84 12.22 9.71
N ILE A 209 3.40 13.46 9.66
CA ILE A 209 4.02 14.49 8.81
C ILE A 209 5.49 14.71 9.15
N ASP A 210 5.86 14.59 10.42
CA ASP A 210 7.22 14.72 10.93
C ASP A 210 8.16 13.57 10.50
N GLY A 211 7.60 12.39 10.26
CA GLY A 211 8.32 11.20 9.80
C GLY A 211 8.41 11.06 8.28
N LEU A 212 7.77 11.94 7.50
CA LEU A 212 7.82 11.91 6.03
C LEU A 212 9.24 12.15 5.47
N PRO A 213 10.06 13.07 6.03
CA PRO A 213 11.41 13.31 5.54
C PRO A 213 12.43 12.21 5.82
N ASP A 214 12.21 11.35 6.82
CA ASP A 214 13.19 10.34 7.23
C ASP A 214 12.61 8.94 7.48
N PHE A 215 11.34 8.72 7.15
CA PHE A 215 10.65 7.45 7.33
C PHE A 215 10.57 6.93 8.78
N SER A 216 10.83 7.76 9.78
CA SER A 216 10.76 7.35 11.20
C SER A 216 9.36 6.90 11.64
N ALA A 217 8.33 7.33 10.89
CA ALA A 217 6.95 6.89 11.11
C ALA A 217 6.69 5.44 10.65
N LEU A 218 7.48 4.92 9.71
CA LEU A 218 7.23 3.63 9.09
C LEU A 218 7.78 2.46 9.89
N ARG A 219 7.14 1.31 9.71
CA ARG A 219 7.54 0.03 10.31
C ARG A 219 7.58 -1.04 9.24
N PHE A 220 8.45 -2.02 9.42
CA PHE A 220 8.66 -3.11 8.47
C PHE A 220 8.69 -4.44 9.20
N THR A 221 8.39 -5.51 8.46
CA THR A 221 8.56 -6.90 8.89
C THR A 221 10.03 -7.32 8.83
N LYS A 222 10.34 -8.46 9.43
CA LYS A 222 11.70 -9.05 9.42
C LYS A 222 12.09 -9.53 8.04
N TYR A 223 11.23 -10.30 7.40
CA TYR A 223 11.37 -10.81 6.04
C TYR A 223 10.33 -10.11 5.13
N ASN A 224 10.21 -10.55 3.89
CA ASN A 224 9.12 -10.13 3.02
C ASN A 224 7.74 -10.43 3.64
N GLN A 225 6.69 -9.81 3.13
CA GLN A 225 5.37 -9.91 3.74
C GLN A 225 4.75 -11.30 3.60
N TYR A 226 5.11 -12.05 2.56
CA TYR A 226 4.63 -13.43 2.42
C TYR A 226 5.11 -14.27 3.60
N GLU A 227 6.42 -14.28 3.87
CA GLU A 227 7.00 -15.10 4.93
C GLU A 227 6.68 -14.61 6.34
N SER A 228 6.53 -13.29 6.51
CA SER A 228 6.28 -12.69 7.83
C SER A 228 4.80 -12.60 8.21
N MET A 229 3.89 -12.54 7.25
CA MET A 229 2.47 -12.28 7.49
C MET A 229 1.55 -13.29 6.81
N ILE A 230 1.70 -13.50 5.49
CA ILE A 230 0.78 -14.34 4.72
C ILE A 230 0.91 -15.80 5.12
N LEU A 231 2.11 -16.34 5.15
CA LEU A 231 2.35 -17.74 5.49
C LEU A 231 1.90 -18.09 6.92
N PRO A 232 2.17 -17.29 7.98
CA PRO A 232 1.59 -17.50 9.30
C PRO A 232 0.05 -17.50 9.28
N LEU A 233 -0.56 -16.56 8.56
CA LEU A 233 -2.02 -16.46 8.47
C LEU A 233 -2.63 -17.66 7.74
N VAL A 234 -2.04 -18.10 6.62
CA VAL A 234 -2.49 -19.32 5.91
C VAL A 234 -2.40 -20.54 6.83
N LYS A 235 -1.28 -20.73 7.55
CA LYS A 235 -1.12 -21.83 8.50
C LYS A 235 -2.12 -21.78 9.65
N TYR A 236 -2.43 -20.58 10.14
CA TYR A 236 -3.49 -20.40 11.14
C TYR A 236 -4.84 -20.89 10.61
N LEU A 237 -5.22 -20.46 9.39
CA LEU A 237 -6.47 -20.85 8.74
C LEU A 237 -6.54 -22.35 8.49
N GLU A 238 -5.48 -22.94 7.94
CA GLU A 238 -5.38 -24.40 7.73
C GLU A 238 -5.54 -25.19 9.04
N SER A 239 -4.94 -24.70 10.13
CA SER A 239 -5.05 -25.33 11.46
C SER A 239 -6.48 -25.31 12.03
N HIS A 240 -7.33 -24.42 11.50
CA HIS A 240 -8.76 -24.33 11.83
C HIS A 240 -9.66 -25.03 10.81
N GLY A 241 -9.08 -25.76 9.83
CA GLY A 241 -9.81 -26.53 8.84
C GLY A 241 -10.24 -25.76 7.59
N VAL A 242 -9.79 -24.51 7.41
CA VAL A 242 -10.06 -23.73 6.19
C VAL A 242 -9.26 -24.29 5.03
N SER A 243 -9.91 -24.46 3.87
CA SER A 243 -9.25 -24.96 2.66
C SER A 243 -8.95 -23.86 1.65
N VAL A 244 -7.78 -23.96 1.00
CA VAL A 244 -7.44 -23.15 -0.17
C VAL A 244 -7.52 -24.05 -1.41
N GLU A 245 -8.35 -23.65 -2.37
CA GLU A 245 -8.48 -24.31 -3.66
C GLU A 245 -7.72 -23.50 -4.71
N TYR A 246 -6.55 -23.98 -5.10
CA TYR A 246 -5.72 -23.36 -6.14
C TYR A 246 -6.17 -23.72 -7.55
N GLY A 247 -5.82 -22.89 -8.52
CA GLY A 247 -6.21 -23.06 -9.93
C GLY A 247 -7.67 -22.75 -10.22
N MET A 248 -8.36 -22.06 -9.28
CA MET A 248 -9.77 -21.67 -9.38
C MET A 248 -9.89 -20.25 -9.97
N ASP A 249 -10.03 -20.16 -11.28
CA ASP A 249 -10.23 -18.90 -11.99
C ASP A 249 -11.72 -18.52 -12.00
N VAL A 250 -12.16 -17.72 -11.04
CA VAL A 250 -13.55 -17.27 -10.93
C VAL A 250 -13.82 -16.20 -11.97
N LYS A 251 -14.78 -16.47 -12.85
CA LYS A 251 -15.17 -15.61 -13.98
C LYS A 251 -16.35 -14.69 -13.68
N ASN A 252 -17.26 -15.13 -12.81
CA ASN A 252 -18.44 -14.35 -12.45
C ASN A 252 -19.04 -14.84 -11.13
N VAL A 253 -19.76 -13.94 -10.46
CA VAL A 253 -20.70 -14.24 -9.39
C VAL A 253 -22.07 -13.76 -9.86
N VAL A 254 -23.01 -14.68 -10.03
CA VAL A 254 -24.36 -14.39 -10.50
C VAL A 254 -25.18 -13.81 -9.35
N ILE A 255 -25.68 -12.61 -9.51
CA ILE A 255 -26.48 -11.89 -8.51
C ILE A 255 -27.90 -11.71 -9.03
N LYS A 256 -28.88 -12.11 -8.24
CA LYS A 256 -30.30 -11.85 -8.49
C LYS A 256 -30.76 -10.68 -7.64
N ASP A 257 -31.43 -9.72 -8.27
CA ASP A 257 -32.08 -8.60 -7.61
C ASP A 257 -33.60 -8.78 -7.70
N GLU A 258 -34.20 -9.09 -6.57
CA GLU A 258 -35.65 -9.23 -6.41
C GLU A 258 -36.15 -8.15 -5.44
N ASN A 259 -36.77 -7.10 -6.00
CA ASN A 259 -37.33 -5.98 -5.25
C ASN A 259 -36.31 -5.27 -4.31
N GLY A 260 -35.06 -5.11 -4.78
CA GLY A 260 -33.97 -4.50 -4.02
C GLY A 260 -33.24 -5.45 -3.06
N LYS A 261 -33.71 -6.69 -2.91
CA LYS A 261 -32.98 -7.76 -2.22
C LYS A 261 -32.02 -8.42 -3.22
N LYS A 262 -30.73 -8.24 -3.02
CA LYS A 262 -29.66 -8.72 -3.91
C LYS A 262 -29.00 -9.95 -3.31
N THR A 263 -29.04 -11.06 -4.05
CA THR A 263 -28.56 -12.38 -3.56
C THR A 263 -27.61 -13.00 -4.58
N ALA A 264 -26.40 -13.33 -4.18
CA ALA A 264 -25.50 -14.17 -4.96
C ALA A 264 -26.06 -15.59 -5.00
N THR A 265 -26.23 -16.16 -6.20
CA THR A 265 -26.88 -17.46 -6.40
C THR A 265 -25.99 -18.52 -7.03
N GLN A 266 -24.89 -18.10 -7.68
CA GLN A 266 -23.95 -19.01 -8.34
C GLN A 266 -22.58 -18.36 -8.50
N ILE A 267 -21.53 -19.14 -8.34
CA ILE A 267 -20.15 -18.79 -8.71
C ILE A 267 -19.81 -19.53 -10.00
N VAL A 268 -19.35 -18.80 -11.02
CA VAL A 268 -18.90 -19.36 -12.29
C VAL A 268 -17.38 -19.31 -12.34
N TYR A 269 -16.73 -20.43 -12.57
CA TYR A 269 -15.28 -20.52 -12.58
C TYR A 269 -14.74 -21.40 -13.71
N GLU A 270 -13.45 -21.34 -13.95
CA GLU A 270 -12.68 -22.25 -14.79
C GLU A 270 -11.57 -22.88 -13.93
N LYS A 271 -11.40 -24.20 -14.06
CA LYS A 271 -10.32 -24.94 -13.42
C LYS A 271 -9.71 -25.92 -14.42
N ASP A 272 -8.39 -25.85 -14.63
CA ASP A 272 -7.67 -26.66 -15.61
C ASP A 272 -8.27 -26.58 -17.04
N GLY A 273 -8.71 -25.38 -17.45
CA GLY A 273 -9.35 -25.11 -18.74
C GLY A 273 -10.77 -25.68 -18.86
N LYS A 274 -11.39 -26.11 -17.76
CA LYS A 274 -12.76 -26.65 -17.75
C LYS A 274 -13.69 -25.71 -16.97
N PRO A 275 -14.80 -25.28 -17.59
CA PRO A 275 -15.79 -24.46 -16.89
C PRO A 275 -16.50 -25.28 -15.79
N GLY A 276 -16.83 -24.60 -14.69
CA GLY A 276 -17.58 -25.16 -13.58
C GLY A 276 -18.45 -24.11 -12.91
N THR A 277 -19.39 -24.56 -12.08
CA THR A 277 -20.25 -23.70 -11.28
C THR A 277 -20.38 -24.23 -9.87
N ILE A 278 -20.56 -23.30 -8.92
CA ILE A 278 -20.97 -23.61 -7.55
C ILE A 278 -22.32 -22.94 -7.35
N ASP A 279 -23.38 -23.76 -7.20
CA ASP A 279 -24.71 -23.24 -6.85
C ASP A 279 -24.76 -22.91 -5.38
N LEU A 280 -25.25 -21.71 -5.06
CA LEU A 280 -25.29 -21.17 -3.69
C LEU A 280 -26.70 -21.36 -3.09
N ILE A 281 -26.74 -21.72 -1.83
CA ILE A 281 -27.96 -21.79 -1.03
C ILE A 281 -28.11 -20.54 -0.12
N GLU A 282 -29.23 -20.38 0.55
CA GLU A 282 -29.54 -19.20 1.37
C GLU A 282 -28.53 -18.94 2.49
N ASP A 283 -27.93 -19.99 3.05
CA ASP A 283 -26.93 -19.89 4.11
C ASP A 283 -25.50 -19.70 3.61
N ASP A 284 -25.24 -19.67 2.29
CA ASP A 284 -23.92 -19.47 1.72
C ASP A 284 -23.57 -17.98 1.60
N LEU A 285 -22.35 -17.63 1.99
CA LEU A 285 -21.80 -16.30 1.88
C LEU A 285 -20.74 -16.23 0.80
N VAL A 286 -20.66 -15.11 0.07
CA VAL A 286 -19.64 -14.89 -0.96
C VAL A 286 -18.88 -13.60 -0.69
N PHE A 287 -17.55 -13.70 -0.64
CA PHE A 287 -16.64 -12.56 -0.47
C PHE A 287 -15.80 -12.42 -1.73
N ILE A 288 -15.84 -11.24 -2.37
CA ILE A 288 -15.32 -11.06 -3.72
C ILE A 288 -14.18 -10.03 -3.69
N THR A 289 -12.96 -10.44 -3.98
CA THR A 289 -11.90 -9.48 -4.30
C THR A 289 -12.07 -9.02 -5.75
N ASN A 290 -12.56 -7.79 -5.91
CA ASN A 290 -12.85 -7.18 -7.20
C ASN A 290 -11.69 -6.29 -7.65
N GLY A 291 -10.99 -6.68 -8.71
CA GLY A 291 -9.80 -5.98 -9.18
C GLY A 291 -8.55 -6.27 -8.35
N CYS A 292 -7.39 -6.20 -8.99
CA CYS A 292 -6.10 -6.43 -8.36
C CYS A 292 -5.03 -5.52 -8.98
N CYS A 293 -4.30 -4.77 -8.14
CA CYS A 293 -3.24 -3.87 -8.61
C CYS A 293 -2.03 -4.61 -9.20
N THR A 294 -1.86 -5.90 -8.93
CA THR A 294 -0.80 -6.74 -9.51
C THR A 294 -1.29 -7.70 -10.58
N ASP A 295 -2.53 -7.51 -11.05
CA ASP A 295 -3.06 -8.27 -12.18
C ASP A 295 -2.20 -8.09 -13.44
N THR A 296 -2.07 -9.14 -14.24
CA THR A 296 -1.29 -9.16 -15.48
C THR A 296 0.18 -8.70 -15.33
N SER A 297 0.78 -8.86 -14.15
CA SER A 297 2.20 -8.56 -13.94
C SER A 297 3.08 -9.40 -14.86
N CYS A 298 4.02 -8.74 -15.54
CA CYS A 298 4.98 -9.39 -16.45
C CYS A 298 6.37 -9.44 -15.82
N TYR A 299 7.03 -10.58 -15.95
CA TYR A 299 8.32 -10.83 -15.30
C TYR A 299 9.45 -10.96 -16.33
N GLY A 300 10.56 -10.30 -16.03
CA GLY A 300 11.84 -10.46 -16.75
C GLY A 300 12.93 -11.00 -15.82
N ASP A 301 14.10 -11.19 -16.38
CA ASP A 301 15.28 -11.66 -15.66
C ASP A 301 16.54 -10.92 -16.13
N GLN A 302 17.72 -11.34 -15.66
CA GLN A 302 19.00 -10.73 -15.99
C GLN A 302 19.16 -10.46 -17.50
N ASN A 303 18.70 -11.38 -18.36
CA ASN A 303 18.96 -11.35 -19.79
C ASN A 303 17.72 -11.10 -20.64
N THR A 304 16.53 -11.06 -20.02
CA THR A 304 15.25 -10.99 -20.74
C THR A 304 14.38 -9.87 -20.16
N ALA A 305 13.91 -8.97 -21.01
CA ALA A 305 12.93 -7.96 -20.62
C ALA A 305 11.55 -8.60 -20.35
N PRO A 306 10.68 -7.96 -19.54
CA PRO A 306 9.29 -8.40 -19.41
C PRO A 306 8.58 -8.40 -20.76
N ASP A 307 7.80 -9.44 -21.05
CA ASP A 307 6.98 -9.47 -22.27
C ASP A 307 5.66 -8.72 -22.03
N LEU A 308 5.52 -7.56 -22.64
CA LEU A 308 4.34 -6.70 -22.51
C LEU A 308 3.30 -6.94 -23.62
N SER A 309 3.57 -7.84 -24.57
CA SER A 309 2.73 -8.06 -25.76
C SER A 309 1.31 -8.54 -25.43
N GLN A 310 1.12 -9.14 -24.25
CA GLN A 310 -0.17 -9.66 -23.80
C GLN A 310 -0.99 -8.65 -22.99
N ILE A 311 -0.42 -7.49 -22.62
CA ILE A 311 -1.12 -6.47 -21.85
C ILE A 311 -2.09 -5.73 -22.78
N LYS A 312 -3.32 -5.60 -22.35
CA LYS A 312 -4.37 -4.83 -23.04
C LYS A 312 -5.08 -3.96 -22.02
N ASN A 313 -5.35 -2.71 -22.41
CA ASN A 313 -6.18 -1.82 -21.60
C ASN A 313 -7.53 -2.47 -21.29
N GLY A 314 -7.95 -2.34 -20.06
CA GLY A 314 -9.23 -2.81 -19.60
C GLY A 314 -9.36 -4.33 -19.53
N ALA A 315 -8.28 -5.09 -19.69
CA ALA A 315 -8.31 -6.55 -19.62
C ALA A 315 -7.44 -7.06 -18.48
N GLY A 316 -7.86 -8.14 -17.88
CA GLY A 316 -7.20 -8.83 -16.78
C GLY A 316 -8.21 -9.67 -16.05
N GLU A 317 -7.75 -10.70 -15.37
CA GLU A 317 -8.62 -11.72 -14.82
C GLU A 317 -9.50 -11.20 -13.68
N SER A 318 -8.92 -10.41 -12.79
CA SER A 318 -9.68 -9.77 -11.72
C SER A 318 -10.55 -8.61 -12.23
N TRP A 319 -10.10 -7.91 -13.27
CA TRP A 319 -10.88 -6.86 -13.93
C TRP A 319 -12.06 -7.43 -14.70
N ASP A 320 -11.88 -8.54 -15.42
CA ASP A 320 -12.96 -9.22 -16.16
C ASP A 320 -14.02 -9.78 -15.20
N LEU A 321 -13.62 -10.36 -14.06
CA LEU A 321 -14.54 -10.74 -13.00
C LEU A 321 -15.38 -9.56 -12.53
N TRP A 322 -14.73 -8.43 -12.21
CA TRP A 322 -15.45 -7.24 -11.74
C TRP A 322 -16.36 -6.66 -12.81
N LYS A 323 -15.94 -6.61 -14.08
CA LYS A 323 -16.79 -6.19 -15.21
C LYS A 323 -18.02 -7.06 -15.37
N ASN A 324 -17.87 -8.37 -15.28
CA ASN A 324 -18.99 -9.32 -15.36
C ASN A 324 -19.99 -9.12 -14.22
N ILE A 325 -19.52 -8.80 -13.02
CA ILE A 325 -20.39 -8.49 -11.88
C ILE A 325 -21.02 -7.10 -12.05
N ALA A 326 -20.25 -6.10 -12.43
CA ALA A 326 -20.73 -4.73 -12.61
C ALA A 326 -21.80 -4.61 -13.70
N ALA A 327 -21.72 -5.43 -14.76
CA ALA A 327 -22.71 -5.50 -15.82
C ALA A 327 -24.10 -5.97 -15.35
N GLN A 328 -24.20 -6.58 -14.17
CA GLN A 328 -25.47 -7.02 -13.59
C GLN A 328 -26.16 -5.91 -12.76
N ALA A 329 -25.44 -4.81 -12.47
CA ALA A 329 -25.96 -3.69 -11.68
C ALA A 329 -27.05 -2.93 -12.45
N LYS A 330 -28.13 -2.54 -11.76
CA LYS A 330 -29.20 -1.72 -12.34
C LYS A 330 -28.86 -0.23 -12.30
N ASN A 331 -28.13 0.23 -11.28
CA ASN A 331 -27.82 1.62 -11.01
C ASN A 331 -26.33 1.89 -10.75
N GLY A 332 -25.43 0.99 -11.22
CA GLY A 332 -23.99 1.11 -11.01
C GLY A 332 -23.51 0.78 -9.59
N GLU A 333 -24.35 0.14 -8.77
CA GLU A 333 -24.07 -0.17 -7.37
C GLU A 333 -22.91 -1.17 -7.15
N TYR A 334 -22.43 -1.80 -8.23
CA TYR A 334 -21.25 -2.68 -8.20
C TYR A 334 -19.99 -1.99 -8.75
N GLY A 335 -20.05 -0.66 -8.85
CA GLY A 335 -18.91 0.18 -9.26
C GLY A 335 -18.65 0.23 -10.76
N ASN A 336 -17.54 0.88 -11.13
CA ASN A 336 -17.12 1.11 -12.51
C ASN A 336 -15.67 0.67 -12.72
N PRO A 337 -15.41 -0.61 -13.04
CA PRO A 337 -14.05 -1.14 -13.19
C PRO A 337 -13.24 -0.45 -14.30
N ASP A 338 -13.88 0.00 -15.39
CA ASP A 338 -13.20 0.66 -16.51
C ASP A 338 -12.48 1.93 -16.07
N LYS A 339 -13.01 2.62 -15.05
CA LYS A 339 -12.37 3.81 -14.46
C LYS A 339 -10.95 3.54 -13.96
N PHE A 340 -10.64 2.31 -13.59
CA PHE A 340 -9.36 1.92 -12.97
C PHE A 340 -8.44 1.17 -13.92
N CYS A 341 -8.98 0.41 -14.87
CA CYS A 341 -8.18 -0.48 -15.72
C CYS A 341 -8.03 -0.04 -17.18
N ASP A 342 -8.65 1.06 -17.62
CA ASP A 342 -8.61 1.48 -19.04
C ASP A 342 -7.33 2.23 -19.44
N ASP A 343 -6.45 2.58 -18.50
CA ASP A 343 -5.23 3.34 -18.78
C ASP A 343 -4.01 2.76 -18.02
N PHE A 344 -3.54 1.59 -18.48
CA PHE A 344 -2.34 1.01 -17.89
C PHE A 344 -1.07 1.83 -18.21
N GLU A 345 -1.07 2.66 -19.24
CA GLU A 345 0.06 3.54 -19.56
C GLU A 345 0.29 4.58 -18.46
N ALA A 346 -0.75 5.07 -17.81
CA ALA A 346 -0.63 5.97 -16.67
C ALA A 346 -0.40 5.23 -15.35
N THR A 347 -1.01 4.05 -15.16
CA THR A 347 -1.09 3.40 -13.85
C THR A 347 0.04 2.41 -13.56
N ASN A 348 0.92 2.16 -14.53
CA ASN A 348 2.01 1.22 -14.37
C ASN A 348 3.19 1.78 -13.58
N TRP A 349 3.94 0.89 -13.01
CA TRP A 349 5.35 1.08 -12.71
C TRP A 349 6.12 -0.23 -12.93
N MET A 350 7.46 -0.17 -12.84
CA MET A 350 8.31 -1.35 -12.93
C MET A 350 9.22 -1.44 -11.71
N SER A 351 9.28 -2.63 -11.15
CA SER A 351 10.20 -3.01 -10.09
C SER A 351 11.32 -3.88 -10.63
N ALA A 352 12.49 -3.78 -10.02
CA ALA A 352 13.59 -4.71 -10.21
C ALA A 352 14.16 -5.13 -8.86
N THR A 353 14.66 -6.35 -8.78
CA THR A 353 15.40 -6.85 -7.62
C THR A 353 16.82 -7.13 -8.05
N VAL A 354 17.75 -6.32 -7.57
CA VAL A 354 19.18 -6.52 -7.77
C VAL A 354 19.70 -7.37 -6.62
N GLU A 355 20.36 -8.47 -6.96
CA GLU A 355 20.98 -9.40 -6.04
C GLU A 355 22.50 -9.33 -6.22
N THR A 356 23.24 -9.09 -5.12
CA THR A 356 24.70 -9.01 -5.16
C THR A 356 25.32 -9.46 -3.84
N SER A 357 26.53 -10.02 -3.92
CA SER A 357 27.42 -10.28 -2.77
C SER A 357 28.77 -9.58 -2.93
N ASP A 358 28.89 -8.69 -3.93
CA ASP A 358 30.13 -7.99 -4.24
C ASP A 358 30.45 -6.91 -3.21
N GLU A 359 31.67 -6.98 -2.65
CA GLU A 359 32.10 -6.08 -1.58
C GLU A 359 32.20 -4.61 -2.04
N GLU A 360 32.65 -4.34 -3.27
CA GLU A 360 32.79 -2.97 -3.77
C GLU A 360 31.43 -2.31 -3.96
N ILE A 361 30.42 -3.06 -4.42
CA ILE A 361 29.02 -2.59 -4.52
C ILE A 361 28.46 -2.33 -3.12
N ILE A 362 28.68 -3.25 -2.18
CA ILE A 362 28.22 -3.11 -0.79
C ILE A 362 28.86 -1.86 -0.14
N GLN A 363 30.14 -1.60 -0.38
CA GLN A 363 30.80 -0.39 0.11
C GLN A 363 30.21 0.89 -0.50
N LYS A 364 29.78 0.90 -1.75
CA LYS A 364 29.02 2.01 -2.34
C LYS A 364 27.69 2.23 -1.61
N ILE A 365 26.95 1.16 -1.36
CA ILE A 365 25.69 1.20 -0.58
C ILE A 365 25.96 1.79 0.81
N ILE A 366 26.96 1.30 1.54
CA ILE A 366 27.34 1.79 2.87
C ILE A 366 27.70 3.28 2.83
N SER A 367 28.41 3.70 1.78
CA SER A 367 28.80 5.12 1.63
C SER A 367 27.59 6.06 1.52
N ILE A 368 26.48 5.57 0.96
CA ILE A 368 25.22 6.34 0.79
C ILE A 368 24.38 6.25 2.05
N CYS A 369 24.00 5.04 2.46
CA CYS A 369 23.04 4.84 3.56
C CYS A 369 23.68 4.82 4.97
N LYS A 370 25.03 4.85 5.08
CA LYS A 370 25.81 4.87 6.32
C LYS A 370 25.60 3.64 7.22
N ARG A 371 25.16 2.52 6.65
CA ARG A 371 24.89 1.26 7.35
C ARG A 371 25.24 0.07 6.47
N ASP A 372 25.76 -1.00 7.10
CA ASP A 372 26.02 -2.25 6.40
C ASP A 372 24.73 -3.09 6.32
N PRO A 373 24.22 -3.40 5.13
CA PRO A 373 23.00 -4.20 5.00
C PRO A 373 23.13 -5.61 5.57
N ARG A 374 24.34 -6.15 5.69
CA ARG A 374 24.60 -7.51 6.20
C ARG A 374 24.41 -7.65 7.71
N GLU A 375 24.25 -6.55 8.45
CA GLU A 375 24.00 -6.57 9.91
C GLU A 375 22.59 -7.04 10.29
N GLY A 376 21.68 -7.23 9.33
CA GLY A 376 20.29 -7.63 9.59
C GLY A 376 19.43 -6.55 10.22
N LYS A 377 19.92 -5.30 10.22
CA LYS A 377 19.26 -4.12 10.77
C LYS A 377 18.69 -3.22 9.68
N VAL A 378 18.00 -2.15 10.11
CA VAL A 378 17.56 -1.08 9.20
C VAL A 378 18.74 -0.59 8.38
N THR A 379 18.59 -0.60 7.05
CA THR A 379 19.65 -0.16 6.12
C THR A 379 19.31 1.21 5.53
N THR A 380 18.43 1.29 4.54
CA THR A 380 18.01 2.58 3.97
C THR A 380 16.94 3.29 4.81
N GLY A 381 16.20 2.55 5.62
CA GLY A 381 15.08 3.06 6.41
C GLY A 381 13.83 3.35 5.59
N GLY A 382 13.85 3.06 4.32
CA GLY A 382 12.85 3.32 3.32
C GLY A 382 13.52 3.66 2.00
N ILE A 383 12.89 4.48 1.18
CA ILE A 383 13.28 4.74 -0.19
C ILE A 383 14.38 5.81 -0.27
N VAL A 384 15.46 5.51 -0.98
CA VAL A 384 16.44 6.50 -1.46
C VAL A 384 16.01 6.96 -2.86
N THR A 385 15.50 8.17 -2.97
CA THR A 385 15.09 8.74 -4.26
C THR A 385 16.29 9.29 -5.00
N VAL A 386 16.46 8.94 -6.26
CA VAL A 386 17.49 9.49 -7.13
C VAL A 386 16.97 10.78 -7.77
N LYS A 387 17.38 11.93 -7.23
CA LYS A 387 16.87 13.25 -7.65
C LYS A 387 17.18 13.57 -9.11
N ASP A 388 18.36 13.17 -9.59
CA ASP A 388 18.76 13.39 -10.98
C ASP A 388 17.94 12.60 -12.00
N SER A 389 17.15 11.61 -11.57
CA SER A 389 16.32 10.77 -12.46
C SER A 389 14.88 11.23 -12.58
N THR A 390 14.49 12.35 -11.94
CA THR A 390 13.07 12.78 -11.88
C THR A 390 12.46 13.10 -13.23
N ASP A 391 13.26 13.55 -14.21
CA ASP A 391 12.83 13.80 -15.58
C ASP A 391 12.93 12.57 -16.51
N ASN A 392 13.56 11.51 -16.02
CA ASN A 392 13.82 10.26 -16.72
C ASN A 392 12.95 9.13 -16.14
N TRP A 393 13.54 8.07 -15.58
CA TRP A 393 12.79 6.96 -15.00
C TRP A 393 12.07 7.30 -13.70
N TYR A 394 12.46 8.36 -13.02
CA TYR A 394 12.08 8.66 -11.64
C TYR A 394 12.43 7.49 -10.71
N LEU A 395 13.70 7.11 -10.76
CA LEU A 395 14.23 5.92 -10.11
C LEU A 395 14.38 6.14 -8.61
N SER A 396 14.01 5.12 -7.86
CA SER A 396 14.25 5.02 -6.43
C SER A 396 14.70 3.59 -6.08
N TRP A 397 15.36 3.45 -4.93
CA TRP A 397 15.78 2.14 -4.45
C TRP A 397 15.70 2.04 -2.94
N THR A 398 15.61 0.81 -2.42
CA THR A 398 15.59 0.55 -0.98
C THR A 398 16.22 -0.81 -0.65
N ILE A 399 16.77 -0.90 0.54
CA ILE A 399 17.24 -2.14 1.14
C ILE A 399 16.55 -2.27 2.49
N ASN A 400 15.64 -3.22 2.60
CA ASN A 400 15.03 -3.62 3.85
C ASN A 400 16.04 -4.44 4.69
N ARG A 401 15.65 -4.84 5.90
CA ARG A 401 16.48 -5.74 6.73
C ARG A 401 16.82 -7.01 5.95
N GLN A 402 18.09 -7.43 6.01
CA GLN A 402 18.54 -8.65 5.34
C GLN A 402 18.70 -9.80 6.36
N PRO A 403 18.45 -11.03 5.97
CA PRO A 403 17.94 -11.44 4.66
C PRO A 403 16.48 -11.04 4.47
N GLN A 404 16.11 -10.60 3.26
CA GLN A 404 14.72 -10.27 2.91
C GLN A 404 13.87 -11.53 2.64
N PHE A 405 14.53 -12.61 2.23
CA PHE A 405 13.94 -13.94 2.06
C PHE A 405 14.70 -14.96 2.91
N LYS A 406 14.00 -15.87 3.56
CA LYS A 406 14.65 -16.97 4.33
C LYS A 406 15.57 -17.84 3.48
N ALA A 407 15.25 -17.98 2.20
CA ALA A 407 16.03 -18.74 1.23
C ALA A 407 17.23 -17.96 0.66
N GLN A 408 17.41 -16.70 1.05
CA GLN A 408 18.53 -15.86 0.60
C GLN A 408 19.84 -16.32 1.27
N ASP A 409 20.92 -16.34 0.48
CA ASP A 409 22.27 -16.59 1.03
C ASP A 409 22.67 -15.46 2.00
N LYS A 410 23.40 -15.81 3.05
CA LYS A 410 23.79 -14.87 4.12
C LYS A 410 24.67 -13.72 3.66
N ASN A 411 25.43 -13.93 2.57
CA ASN A 411 26.33 -12.91 2.04
C ASN A 411 25.68 -12.07 0.94
N THR A 412 24.51 -12.45 0.50
CA THR A 412 23.77 -11.78 -0.57
C THR A 412 22.92 -10.65 -0.01
N VAL A 413 22.92 -9.52 -0.69
CA VAL A 413 22.06 -8.35 -0.41
C VAL A 413 21.08 -8.21 -1.55
N LEU A 414 19.80 -8.03 -1.23
CA LEU A 414 18.75 -7.74 -2.18
C LEU A 414 18.39 -6.25 -2.12
N ILE A 415 18.44 -5.61 -3.26
CA ILE A 415 18.08 -4.21 -3.46
C ILE A 415 16.81 -4.17 -4.30
N TRP A 416 15.75 -3.56 -3.77
CA TRP A 416 14.58 -3.24 -4.57
C TRP A 416 14.79 -1.89 -5.25
N VAL A 417 14.71 -1.90 -6.59
CA VAL A 417 14.77 -0.71 -7.43
C VAL A 417 13.42 -0.56 -8.11
N TYR A 418 12.89 0.65 -8.20
CA TYR A 418 11.66 0.88 -8.96
C TYR A 418 11.65 2.23 -9.66
N ALA A 419 10.85 2.34 -10.71
CA ALA A 419 10.64 3.58 -11.45
C ALA A 419 9.15 3.88 -11.63
N LEU A 420 8.81 5.15 -11.42
CA LEU A 420 7.45 5.65 -11.61
C LEU A 420 7.17 6.06 -13.05
N THR A 421 8.21 6.26 -13.87
CA THR A 421 8.12 6.64 -15.28
C THR A 421 8.84 5.60 -16.13
N THR A 422 8.09 4.62 -16.62
CA THR A 422 8.67 3.44 -17.28
C THR A 422 8.87 3.59 -18.78
N ASN A 423 8.27 4.61 -19.39
CA ASN A 423 8.25 4.88 -20.85
C ASN A 423 9.27 5.92 -21.32
N LYS A 424 10.12 6.43 -20.43
CA LYS A 424 11.21 7.36 -20.75
C LYS A 424 12.55 6.66 -20.73
N GLU A 425 13.54 7.28 -21.40
CA GLU A 425 14.94 6.85 -21.32
C GLU A 425 15.54 7.12 -19.94
N GLY A 426 16.45 6.27 -19.51
CA GLY A 426 17.25 6.48 -18.30
C GLY A 426 18.32 7.56 -18.46
N ASN A 427 18.98 7.91 -17.37
CA ASN A 427 20.11 8.84 -17.40
C ASN A 427 21.32 8.23 -18.08
N TYR A 428 21.63 6.99 -17.80
CA TYR A 428 22.74 6.21 -18.36
C TYR A 428 22.25 5.29 -19.49
N VAL A 429 21.24 4.47 -19.21
CA VAL A 429 20.63 3.55 -20.18
C VAL A 429 19.64 4.32 -21.07
N LYS A 430 19.99 4.49 -22.36
CA LYS A 430 19.18 5.23 -23.33
C LYS A 430 18.04 4.38 -23.90
N LYS A 431 17.19 3.88 -23.00
CA LYS A 431 16.08 2.98 -23.29
C LYS A 431 14.98 3.17 -22.23
N ALA A 432 13.72 2.94 -22.59
CA ALA A 432 12.63 2.93 -21.63
C ALA A 432 12.77 1.76 -20.64
N MET A 433 12.57 2.00 -19.35
CA MET A 433 12.81 0.96 -18.34
C MET A 433 12.00 -0.31 -18.62
N ARG A 434 10.74 -0.14 -19.06
CA ARG A 434 9.83 -1.27 -19.35
C ARG A 434 10.33 -2.23 -20.46
N ASP A 435 11.24 -1.75 -21.29
CA ASP A 435 11.83 -2.53 -22.38
C ASP A 435 13.21 -3.11 -22.01
N CYS A 436 13.69 -2.81 -20.79
CA CYS A 436 15.02 -3.22 -20.32
C CYS A 436 15.05 -4.63 -19.77
N THR A 437 16.17 -5.32 -20.01
CA THR A 437 16.54 -6.53 -19.27
C THR A 437 16.94 -6.16 -17.84
N GLY A 438 17.04 -7.17 -16.96
CA GLY A 438 17.54 -6.95 -15.60
C GLY A 438 18.95 -6.36 -15.57
N GLU A 439 19.84 -6.83 -16.45
CA GLU A 439 21.20 -6.27 -16.58
C GLU A 439 21.19 -4.79 -16.94
N GLU A 440 20.33 -4.37 -17.88
CA GLU A 440 20.20 -2.95 -18.26
C GLU A 440 19.67 -2.10 -17.10
N VAL A 441 18.68 -2.58 -16.35
CA VAL A 441 18.18 -1.88 -15.14
C VAL A 441 19.28 -1.78 -14.09
N CYS A 442 20.07 -2.83 -13.89
CA CYS A 442 21.20 -2.83 -12.97
C CYS A 442 22.26 -1.79 -13.37
N ARG A 443 22.57 -1.62 -14.66
CA ARG A 443 23.50 -0.59 -15.17
C ARG A 443 23.05 0.82 -14.78
N GLU A 444 21.79 1.14 -14.95
CA GLU A 444 21.24 2.44 -14.53
C GLU A 444 21.38 2.67 -13.03
N TRP A 445 21.04 1.67 -12.21
CA TRP A 445 21.19 1.77 -10.76
C TRP A 445 22.66 1.90 -10.34
N LEU A 446 23.59 1.12 -10.92
CA LEU A 446 25.02 1.21 -10.63
C LEU A 446 25.60 2.59 -10.97
N TYR A 447 25.15 3.19 -12.08
CA TYR A 447 25.50 4.58 -12.42
C TYR A 447 25.10 5.53 -11.30
N HIS A 448 23.87 5.41 -10.81
CA HIS A 448 23.33 6.31 -9.76
C HIS A 448 23.93 6.10 -8.37
N ILE A 449 24.55 4.96 -8.08
CA ILE A 449 25.30 4.77 -6.83
C ILE A 449 26.79 5.09 -6.99
N GLY A 450 27.22 5.60 -8.15
CA GLY A 450 28.57 6.12 -8.38
C GLY A 450 29.62 5.06 -8.75
N VAL A 451 29.23 4.02 -9.47
CA VAL A 451 30.18 3.11 -10.12
C VAL A 451 30.79 3.84 -11.32
N PRO A 452 32.14 3.75 -11.52
CA PRO A 452 32.78 4.34 -12.70
C PRO A 452 32.18 3.78 -14.00
N THR A 453 31.94 4.67 -14.98
CA THR A 453 31.22 4.32 -16.21
C THR A 453 31.89 3.24 -17.05
N ASP A 454 33.22 3.13 -16.97
CA ASP A 454 34.02 2.08 -17.64
C ASP A 454 33.92 0.70 -16.96
N GLN A 455 33.29 0.64 -15.76
CA GLN A 455 33.12 -0.59 -14.98
C GLN A 455 31.67 -1.08 -14.91
N ILE A 456 30.70 -0.22 -15.24
CA ILE A 456 29.27 -0.50 -15.06
C ILE A 456 28.84 -1.79 -15.79
N ASP A 457 29.26 -1.96 -17.04
CA ASP A 457 28.87 -3.12 -17.85
C ASP A 457 29.40 -4.44 -17.26
N ASP A 458 30.67 -4.44 -16.82
CA ASP A 458 31.25 -5.60 -16.15
C ASP A 458 30.56 -5.94 -14.84
N TRP A 459 30.30 -4.93 -14.02
CA TRP A 459 29.68 -5.12 -12.70
C TRP A 459 28.22 -5.59 -12.82
N ALA A 460 27.43 -5.02 -13.72
CA ALA A 460 26.04 -5.43 -13.94
C ALA A 460 25.97 -6.88 -14.41
N LYS A 461 26.88 -7.28 -15.31
CA LYS A 461 26.89 -8.61 -15.92
C LYS A 461 27.43 -9.69 -14.99
N ASN A 462 28.54 -9.40 -14.28
CA ASN A 462 29.35 -10.45 -13.62
C ASN A 462 29.21 -10.42 -12.08
N ARG A 463 28.70 -9.34 -11.47
CA ARG A 463 28.64 -9.16 -10.01
C ARG A 463 27.22 -9.02 -9.48
N CYS A 464 26.24 -8.92 -10.37
CA CYS A 464 24.82 -8.80 -10.00
C CYS A 464 23.98 -9.83 -10.74
N ASN A 465 22.87 -10.20 -10.13
CA ASN A 465 21.76 -10.87 -10.80
C ASN A 465 20.49 -10.04 -10.60
N THR A 466 19.79 -9.70 -11.67
CA THR A 466 18.66 -8.77 -11.58
C THR A 466 17.42 -9.34 -12.24
N THR A 467 16.36 -9.42 -11.49
CA THR A 467 15.03 -9.77 -11.98
C THR A 467 14.18 -8.51 -12.11
N THR A 468 13.21 -8.52 -13.01
CA THR A 468 12.31 -7.38 -13.23
C THR A 468 10.85 -7.79 -13.19
N CYS A 469 9.98 -6.86 -12.80
CA CYS A 469 8.54 -7.05 -12.77
C CYS A 469 7.85 -5.76 -13.21
N PHE A 470 7.20 -5.80 -14.38
CA PHE A 470 6.33 -4.73 -14.85
C PHE A 470 4.91 -4.98 -14.35
N MET A 471 4.30 -3.98 -13.75
CA MET A 471 2.96 -4.07 -13.16
C MET A 471 2.06 -3.00 -13.78
N PRO A 472 1.17 -3.38 -14.72
CA PRO A 472 0.38 -2.41 -15.49
C PRO A 472 -0.62 -1.62 -14.64
N TYR A 473 -1.18 -2.22 -13.60
CA TYR A 473 -2.27 -1.63 -12.81
C TYR A 473 -1.87 -1.26 -11.38
N ILE A 474 -0.58 -1.17 -11.09
CA ILE A 474 -0.10 -1.00 -9.71
C ILE A 474 -0.61 0.29 -9.05
N ASN A 475 -0.81 1.35 -9.82
CA ASN A 475 -1.37 2.63 -9.38
C ASN A 475 -2.83 2.86 -9.81
N ALA A 476 -3.52 1.85 -10.31
CA ALA A 476 -4.90 1.95 -10.80
C ALA A 476 -5.86 2.57 -9.77
N PHE A 477 -5.67 2.27 -8.49
CA PHE A 477 -6.49 2.80 -7.40
C PHE A 477 -6.33 4.32 -7.18
N PHE A 478 -5.33 4.97 -7.77
CA PHE A 478 -5.15 6.42 -7.73
C PHE A 478 -5.80 7.16 -8.91
N GLN A 479 -6.50 6.49 -9.79
CA GLN A 479 -7.23 7.16 -10.87
C GLN A 479 -8.25 8.16 -10.31
N PRO A 480 -8.38 9.36 -10.93
CA PRO A 480 -9.45 10.29 -10.60
C PRO A 480 -10.80 9.61 -10.75
N ARG A 481 -11.64 9.71 -9.73
CA ARG A 481 -12.89 8.94 -9.64
C ARG A 481 -13.95 9.64 -8.81
N LYS A 482 -15.17 9.15 -8.92
CA LYS A 482 -16.25 9.40 -7.96
C LYS A 482 -16.20 8.35 -6.85
N GLU A 483 -16.81 8.66 -5.72
CA GLU A 483 -16.95 7.69 -4.63
C GLU A 483 -17.68 6.42 -5.11
N SER A 484 -18.73 6.59 -5.91
CA SER A 484 -19.55 5.49 -6.45
C SER A 484 -18.85 4.61 -7.49
N ASP A 485 -17.66 4.97 -8.00
CA ASP A 485 -16.92 4.12 -8.94
C ASP A 485 -16.35 2.86 -8.29
N ARG A 486 -16.29 2.80 -6.94
CA ARG A 486 -16.06 1.56 -6.20
C ARG A 486 -17.34 1.08 -5.54
N PRO A 487 -17.64 -0.22 -5.55
CA PRO A 487 -18.78 -0.74 -4.79
C PRO A 487 -18.51 -0.59 -3.29
N LEU A 488 -19.53 -0.33 -2.50
CA LEU A 488 -19.43 -0.46 -1.04
C LEU A 488 -19.01 -1.89 -0.67
N VAL A 489 -18.32 -2.05 0.46
CA VAL A 489 -17.95 -3.38 0.97
C VAL A 489 -19.16 -4.30 1.00
N VAL A 490 -20.28 -3.84 1.54
CA VAL A 490 -21.57 -4.51 1.41
C VAL A 490 -22.54 -3.55 0.72
N PRO A 491 -22.86 -3.75 -0.57
CA PRO A 491 -23.81 -2.92 -1.29
C PRO A 491 -25.20 -2.90 -0.63
N GLU A 492 -25.90 -1.81 -0.77
CA GLU A 492 -27.29 -1.71 -0.26
C GLU A 492 -28.17 -2.82 -0.85
N GLY A 493 -28.87 -3.52 0.03
CA GLY A 493 -29.71 -4.66 -0.32
C GLY A 493 -28.97 -5.98 -0.52
N ALA A 494 -27.65 -6.02 -0.44
CA ALA A 494 -26.88 -7.28 -0.48
C ALA A 494 -27.15 -8.13 0.77
N VAL A 495 -27.48 -9.41 0.53
CA VAL A 495 -27.89 -10.33 1.60
C VAL A 495 -26.77 -11.26 2.01
N ASN A 496 -26.01 -11.75 1.04
CA ASN A 496 -25.06 -12.84 1.24
C ASN A 496 -23.72 -12.63 0.52
N PHE A 497 -23.43 -11.44 0.02
CA PHE A 497 -22.16 -11.17 -0.65
C PHE A 497 -21.57 -9.81 -0.26
N ALA A 498 -20.25 -9.69 -0.39
CA ALA A 498 -19.49 -8.47 -0.13
C ALA A 498 -18.33 -8.36 -1.11
N PHE A 499 -17.89 -7.10 -1.36
CA PHE A 499 -16.66 -6.78 -2.09
C PHE A 499 -15.51 -6.52 -1.11
N LEU A 500 -14.31 -6.95 -1.49
CA LEU A 500 -13.12 -6.87 -0.65
C LEU A 500 -11.95 -6.19 -1.35
N GLY A 501 -11.04 -5.64 -0.56
CA GLY A 501 -9.73 -5.18 -1.02
C GLY A 501 -9.70 -3.75 -1.50
N GLN A 502 -8.69 -3.41 -2.30
CA GLN A 502 -8.37 -2.02 -2.67
C GLN A 502 -9.41 -1.35 -3.58
N PHE A 503 -10.28 -2.14 -4.20
CA PHE A 503 -11.32 -1.64 -5.11
C PHE A 503 -12.75 -1.78 -4.54
N ALA A 504 -12.88 -2.11 -3.27
CA ALA A 504 -14.12 -1.91 -2.51
C ALA A 504 -14.04 -0.56 -1.77
N GLU A 505 -15.19 0.11 -1.58
CA GLU A 505 -15.23 1.43 -0.93
C GLU A 505 -15.51 1.30 0.56
N THR A 506 -14.61 1.85 1.38
CA THR A 506 -14.88 2.23 2.75
C THR A 506 -14.43 3.67 2.97
N PRO A 507 -15.32 4.59 3.41
CA PRO A 507 -14.96 5.98 3.66
C PRO A 507 -14.12 6.15 4.94
N ARG A 508 -13.83 5.05 5.63
CA ARG A 508 -13.16 5.07 6.94
C ARG A 508 -11.64 5.07 6.85
N ASP A 509 -11.06 4.64 5.71
CA ASP A 509 -9.60 4.50 5.57
C ASP A 509 -9.15 4.90 4.17
N THR A 510 -7.84 4.79 3.90
CA THR A 510 -7.23 5.09 2.60
C THR A 510 -6.72 3.82 1.93
N ILE A 511 -6.91 3.74 0.63
CA ILE A 511 -6.44 2.65 -0.24
C ILE A 511 -4.90 2.50 -0.20
N PHE A 512 -4.38 1.44 -0.81
CA PHE A 512 -2.95 1.12 -0.94
C PHE A 512 -2.27 0.73 0.39
N THR A 513 -3.04 0.41 1.42
CA THR A 513 -2.52 -0.06 2.70
C THR A 513 -2.93 -1.51 2.96
N THR A 514 -2.11 -2.22 3.72
CA THR A 514 -2.46 -3.56 4.23
C THR A 514 -3.68 -3.47 5.15
N GLU A 515 -3.78 -2.39 5.92
CA GLU A 515 -4.93 -2.10 6.79
C GLU A 515 -6.23 -2.03 6.01
N TYR A 516 -6.26 -1.29 4.88
CA TYR A 516 -7.48 -1.15 4.07
C TYR A 516 -8.02 -2.51 3.61
N SER A 517 -7.12 -3.38 3.14
CA SER A 517 -7.50 -4.74 2.72
C SER A 517 -8.11 -5.54 3.87
N ILE A 518 -7.47 -5.50 5.04
CA ILE A 518 -7.94 -6.24 6.22
C ILE A 518 -9.25 -5.65 6.75
N ARG A 519 -9.36 -4.32 6.79
CA ARG A 519 -10.58 -3.61 7.21
C ARG A 519 -11.78 -4.01 6.36
N THR A 520 -11.64 -4.04 5.03
CA THR A 520 -12.74 -4.47 4.15
C THR A 520 -13.18 -5.91 4.44
N GLY A 521 -12.25 -6.81 4.75
CA GLY A 521 -12.55 -8.18 5.17
C GLY A 521 -13.32 -8.24 6.49
N MET A 522 -12.88 -7.45 7.49
CA MET A 522 -13.57 -7.36 8.79
C MET A 522 -14.96 -6.75 8.66
N GLU A 523 -15.09 -5.63 7.95
CA GLU A 523 -16.38 -4.97 7.71
C GLU A 523 -17.38 -5.90 7.00
N ALA A 524 -16.92 -6.63 5.98
CA ALA A 524 -17.74 -7.58 5.24
C ALA A 524 -18.29 -8.68 6.14
N VAL A 525 -17.41 -9.32 6.91
CA VAL A 525 -17.80 -10.42 7.84
C VAL A 525 -18.74 -9.89 8.92
N TYR A 526 -18.40 -8.76 9.57
CA TYR A 526 -19.20 -8.20 10.64
C TYR A 526 -20.59 -7.78 10.18
N THR A 527 -20.70 -7.29 8.94
CA THR A 527 -22.00 -6.93 8.34
C THR A 527 -22.82 -8.17 8.01
N LEU A 528 -22.26 -9.11 7.24
CA LEU A 528 -23.02 -10.27 6.74
C LEU A 528 -23.36 -11.30 7.82
N MET A 529 -22.52 -11.39 8.86
CA MET A 529 -22.74 -12.28 9.99
C MET A 529 -23.47 -11.62 11.15
N ASN A 530 -23.69 -10.30 11.10
CA ASN A 530 -24.22 -9.50 12.21
C ASN A 530 -23.43 -9.76 13.51
N VAL A 531 -22.09 -9.65 13.44
CA VAL A 531 -21.22 -9.84 14.59
C VAL A 531 -21.45 -8.73 15.62
N ASP A 532 -21.68 -9.10 16.88
CA ASP A 532 -21.89 -8.15 17.98
C ASP A 532 -20.56 -7.64 18.55
N ARG A 533 -19.84 -6.93 17.71
CA ARG A 533 -18.59 -6.24 18.06
C ARG A 533 -18.37 -5.12 17.03
N GLY A 534 -17.90 -3.96 17.46
CA GLY A 534 -17.57 -2.85 16.55
C GLY A 534 -16.28 -3.11 15.75
N VAL A 535 -16.31 -2.73 14.47
CA VAL A 535 -15.06 -2.61 13.69
C VAL A 535 -14.27 -1.43 14.24
N PRO A 536 -12.96 -1.57 14.55
CA PRO A 536 -12.16 -0.46 15.06
C PRO A 536 -12.23 0.76 14.15
N GLU A 537 -12.51 1.93 14.73
CA GLU A 537 -12.49 3.20 14.00
C GLU A 537 -11.06 3.52 13.60
N VAL A 538 -10.88 4.16 12.46
CA VAL A 538 -9.58 4.74 12.08
C VAL A 538 -9.26 5.87 13.05
N TRP A 539 -8.04 5.90 13.57
CA TRP A 539 -7.65 6.98 14.48
C TRP A 539 -7.82 8.36 13.83
N GLY A 540 -8.66 9.16 14.46
CA GLY A 540 -9.08 10.46 13.94
C GLY A 540 -8.05 11.56 14.18
N SER A 541 -6.77 11.36 13.86
CA SER A 541 -5.69 12.33 14.06
C SER A 541 -5.96 13.69 13.41
N LYS A 542 -6.70 13.70 12.30
CA LYS A 542 -7.17 14.94 11.64
C LYS A 542 -8.11 15.80 12.49
N TYR A 543 -8.63 15.28 13.58
CA TYR A 543 -9.46 15.99 14.54
C TYR A 543 -8.72 16.35 15.84
N ASP A 544 -7.47 15.88 16.00
CA ASP A 544 -6.63 16.24 17.15
C ASP A 544 -5.88 17.54 16.85
N VAL A 545 -6.21 18.59 17.60
CA VAL A 545 -5.59 19.90 17.42
C VAL A 545 -4.09 19.87 17.60
N ARG A 546 -3.55 18.99 18.45
CA ARG A 546 -2.10 18.83 18.67
C ARG A 546 -1.41 18.33 17.41
N GLU A 547 -2.01 17.34 16.74
CA GLU A 547 -1.49 16.78 15.50
C GLU A 547 -1.57 17.79 14.34
N LEU A 548 -2.65 18.56 14.27
CA LEU A 548 -2.81 19.62 13.26
C LEU A 548 -1.80 20.75 13.46
N LEU A 549 -1.54 21.19 14.70
CA LEU A 549 -0.55 22.20 15.00
C LEU A 549 0.87 21.69 14.69
N ARG A 550 1.18 20.43 15.05
CA ARG A 550 2.44 19.79 14.70
C ARG A 550 2.62 19.72 13.18
N ALA A 551 1.61 19.29 12.44
CA ALA A 551 1.64 19.25 10.99
C ALA A 551 1.88 20.65 10.39
N ALA A 552 1.24 21.68 10.91
CA ALA A 552 1.46 23.07 10.49
C ALA A 552 2.89 23.55 10.76
N TYR A 553 3.48 23.22 11.91
CA TYR A 553 4.86 23.56 12.25
C TYR A 553 5.88 22.93 11.28
N TYR A 554 5.68 21.64 10.93
CA TYR A 554 6.52 20.97 9.95
C TYR A 554 6.33 21.50 8.53
N ALA A 555 5.09 21.86 8.16
CA ALA A 555 4.78 22.44 6.85
C ALA A 555 5.50 23.78 6.59
N VAL A 556 5.84 24.50 7.64
CA VAL A 556 6.62 25.77 7.55
C VAL A 556 8.11 25.58 7.91
N ASP A 557 8.64 24.38 7.72
CA ASP A 557 10.04 24.02 8.00
C ASP A 557 10.49 24.37 9.43
N LYS A 558 9.61 24.13 10.41
CA LYS A 558 9.84 24.34 11.86
C LYS A 558 10.11 25.79 12.23
N LYS A 559 9.56 26.74 11.49
CA LYS A 559 9.66 28.15 11.81
C LYS A 559 8.52 28.57 12.74
N PRO A 560 8.80 29.29 13.83
CA PRO A 560 7.76 29.96 14.61
C PRO A 560 6.94 30.92 13.75
N ILE A 561 5.68 31.15 14.12
CA ILE A 561 4.74 31.97 13.34
C ILE A 561 5.26 33.40 13.12
N ASP A 562 5.99 33.97 14.09
CA ASP A 562 6.55 35.32 14.02
C ASP A 562 7.73 35.44 13.02
N GLU A 563 8.35 34.31 12.64
CA GLU A 563 9.43 34.25 11.64
C GLU A 563 8.93 34.04 10.21
N LEU A 564 7.63 33.79 10.03
CA LEU A 564 7.08 33.56 8.69
C LEU A 564 7.11 34.84 7.83
N PRO A 565 7.29 34.72 6.51
CA PRO A 565 7.32 35.87 5.58
C PRO A 565 5.90 36.41 5.33
N LEU A 566 5.28 36.98 6.37
CA LEU A 566 3.93 37.53 6.36
C LEU A 566 3.92 38.99 5.90
N SER A 567 2.90 39.38 5.19
CA SER A 567 2.60 40.78 4.86
C SER A 567 2.29 41.59 6.12
N LEU A 568 2.37 42.93 6.04
CA LEU A 568 2.11 43.81 7.17
C LEU A 568 0.68 43.61 7.75
N LYS A 569 -0.32 43.38 6.88
CA LYS A 569 -1.68 43.09 7.30
C LYS A 569 -1.78 41.76 8.06
N GLU A 570 -1.17 40.72 7.54
CA GLU A 570 -1.14 39.40 8.18
C GLU A 570 -0.43 39.45 9.55
N LYS A 571 0.66 40.19 9.67
CA LYS A 571 1.36 40.43 10.95
C LYS A 571 0.50 41.11 11.98
N ILE A 572 -0.32 42.08 11.57
CA ILE A 572 -1.25 42.77 12.48
C ILE A 572 -2.34 41.80 12.96
N VAL A 573 -2.95 41.04 12.05
CA VAL A 573 -3.95 40.02 12.39
C VAL A 573 -3.35 38.98 13.32
N LEU A 574 -2.14 38.47 13.01
CA LEU A 574 -1.47 37.49 13.83
C LEU A 574 -1.24 37.99 15.26
N LYS A 575 -0.76 39.24 15.44
CA LYS A 575 -0.59 39.84 16.76
C LYS A 575 -1.91 39.89 17.55
N GLN A 576 -3.02 40.18 16.88
CA GLN A 576 -4.35 40.17 17.52
C GLN A 576 -4.77 38.76 17.94
N VAL A 577 -4.53 37.76 17.09
CA VAL A 577 -4.81 36.35 17.40
C VAL A 577 -3.97 35.87 18.57
N ILE A 578 -2.66 36.12 18.56
CA ILE A 578 -1.74 35.74 19.65
C ILE A 578 -2.22 36.38 20.97
N LYS A 579 -2.56 37.66 20.95
CA LYS A 579 -3.08 38.36 22.13
C LYS A 579 -4.41 37.79 22.61
N ALA A 580 -5.27 37.32 21.70
CA ALA A 580 -6.56 36.73 22.05
C ALA A 580 -6.43 35.35 22.69
N VAL A 581 -5.36 34.62 22.42
CA VAL A 581 -5.10 33.29 23.01
C VAL A 581 -4.19 33.34 24.23
N GLU A 582 -3.66 34.50 24.58
CA GLU A 582 -2.76 34.70 25.73
C GLU A 582 -3.44 34.24 27.04
N GLY A 583 -2.75 33.40 27.82
CA GLY A 583 -3.27 32.81 29.06
C GLY A 583 -4.28 31.67 28.87
N THR A 584 -4.51 31.21 27.66
CA THR A 584 -5.42 30.08 27.37
C THR A 584 -4.65 28.77 27.10
N ASP A 585 -5.35 27.63 27.17
CA ASP A 585 -4.77 26.33 26.79
C ASP A 585 -4.28 26.30 25.34
N LEU A 586 -4.84 27.13 24.46
CA LEU A 586 -4.40 27.24 23.08
C LEU A 586 -3.01 27.86 22.97
N GLU A 587 -2.68 28.84 23.82
CA GLU A 587 -1.31 29.37 23.89
C GLU A 587 -0.32 28.27 24.29
N ILE A 588 -0.68 27.44 25.28
CA ILE A 588 0.16 26.31 25.72
C ILE A 588 0.41 25.36 24.55
N LEU A 589 -0.64 24.96 23.85
CA LEU A 589 -0.55 24.06 22.68
C LEU A 589 0.30 24.63 21.55
N LEU A 590 0.17 25.94 21.27
CA LEU A 590 1.00 26.63 20.27
C LEU A 590 2.48 26.66 20.66
N LYS A 591 2.80 26.81 21.95
CA LYS A 591 4.17 26.74 22.47
C LYS A 591 4.72 25.31 22.43
N GLU A 592 3.95 24.35 22.88
CA GLU A 592 4.32 22.92 22.84
C GLU A 592 4.55 22.41 21.42
N SER A 593 3.78 22.89 20.44
CA SER A 593 3.95 22.55 19.02
C SER A 593 5.16 23.25 18.36
N GLY A 594 5.78 24.25 19.01
CA GLY A 594 6.87 25.05 18.46
C GLY A 594 6.41 26.19 17.54
N LEU A 595 5.12 26.37 17.31
CA LEU A 595 4.57 27.45 16.47
C LEU A 595 4.66 28.82 17.15
N LEU A 596 4.64 28.88 18.47
CA LEU A 596 4.82 30.10 19.27
C LEU A 596 6.01 29.90 20.22
N ARG A 597 6.81 30.99 20.42
CA ARG A 597 7.91 30.97 21.37
C ARG A 597 7.49 31.24 22.81
#